data_cef0f63c29cd0b5f7b3933065035f5d1
#
_entry.id   cef0f63c29cd0b5f7b3933065035f5d1
#
_cell.length_a   1.000
_cell.length_b   1.000
_cell.length_c   1.000
_cell.angle_alpha   90.00
_cell.angle_beta   90.00
_cell.angle_gamma   90.00
#
_symmetry.space_group_name_H-M   'P 1'
#
loop_
_entity.id
_entity.type
_entity.pdbx_description
1 polymer ?
#
loop_
_entity_poly.entity_id
_entity_poly.type
_entity_poly.pdbx_seq_one_letter_code
_entity_poly.pdbx_strand_id
1 'polypeptide(L)'
;GKDSICMVHLARKAFFPEAIPFELLHVDTGHNFPETLAFRDGLVAQLHLSLNVQSVVDTLAKNKIPDATGKFPSRNALQSVALLEAIATHGYDACLGGGRRDEEKARAKERLFSFRDLQGNWNPLGQRPEPWNLLNGHIFSGENIRIFPLSNWTELDVWEYIRRENIELPSLYFSHSRLCLQLPDGALMAFNPYIQLDSSDTLVEKKVRFRTIGDMTCTAAIESTATNVDQVIEELKTCMVSERGATRLDDRISDAGMEDRKIKGYF
;
A
#
# COMPACT_ATOMS: atom_id res chain seq x y z
N GLY A 1 -4.75 3.05 0.54
CA GLY A 1 -5.03 2.06 1.58
C GLY A 1 -5.34 2.70 2.93
N LYS A 2 -5.93 1.96 3.87
CA LYS A 2 -6.32 2.47 5.20
C LYS A 2 -5.17 3.13 5.96
N ASP A 3 -3.98 2.56 5.87
CA ASP A 3 -2.78 3.08 6.55
C ASP A 3 -2.39 4.47 6.01
N SER A 4 -2.40 4.66 4.69
CA SER A 4 -2.14 5.97 4.07
C SER A 4 -3.23 6.99 4.41
N ILE A 5 -4.50 6.57 4.52
CA ILE A 5 -5.60 7.44 4.94
C ILE A 5 -5.38 7.88 6.39
N CYS A 6 -5.04 6.95 7.29
CA CYS A 6 -4.67 7.30 8.67
C CYS A 6 -3.52 8.30 8.73
N MET A 7 -2.49 8.13 7.89
CA MET A 7 -1.37 9.06 7.82
C MET A 7 -1.79 10.47 7.40
N VAL A 8 -2.68 10.61 6.43
CA VAL A 8 -3.23 11.91 6.03
C VAL A 8 -3.94 12.59 7.21
N HIS A 9 -4.76 11.86 7.96
CA HIS A 9 -5.44 12.39 9.15
C HIS A 9 -4.47 12.73 10.27
N LEU A 10 -3.44 11.93 10.49
CA LEU A 10 -2.38 12.24 11.47
C LEU A 10 -1.57 13.47 11.06
N ALA A 11 -1.20 13.60 9.79
CA ALA A 11 -0.52 14.78 9.28
C ALA A 11 -1.38 16.03 9.48
N ARG A 12 -2.67 15.98 9.14
CA ARG A 12 -3.59 17.09 9.36
C ARG A 12 -3.65 17.51 10.84
N LYS A 13 -3.66 16.55 11.77
CA LYS A 13 -3.63 16.85 13.21
C LYS A 13 -2.30 17.44 13.65
N ALA A 14 -1.19 16.93 13.13
CA ALA A 14 0.16 17.35 13.51
C ALA A 14 0.46 18.81 13.09
N PHE A 15 -0.09 19.23 11.96
CA PHE A 15 0.13 20.59 11.44
C PHE A 15 -1.00 21.59 11.79
N PHE A 16 -2.09 21.11 12.40
CA PHE A 16 -3.20 22.02 12.79
C PHE A 16 -2.69 23.18 13.68
N PRO A 17 -3.10 24.45 13.46
CA PRO A 17 -4.13 24.88 12.51
C PRO A 17 -3.66 25.14 11.07
N GLU A 18 -2.38 24.99 10.78
CA GLU A 18 -1.81 25.17 9.46
C GLU A 18 -2.20 24.05 8.49
N ALA A 19 -2.11 24.31 7.20
CA ALA A 19 -2.25 23.30 6.17
C ALA A 19 -1.07 22.33 6.19
N ILE A 20 -1.28 21.10 5.67
CA ILE A 20 -0.19 20.14 5.48
C ILE A 20 0.82 20.74 4.48
N PRO A 21 2.12 20.88 4.85
CA PRO A 21 3.10 21.61 4.07
C PRO A 21 3.74 20.79 2.93
N PHE A 22 3.21 19.62 2.62
CA PHE A 22 3.71 18.72 1.57
C PHE A 22 2.56 18.12 0.77
N GLU A 23 2.86 17.67 -0.43
CA GLU A 23 1.89 17.03 -1.31
C GLU A 23 1.77 15.54 -1.04
N LEU A 24 0.63 14.95 -1.44
CA LEU A 24 0.44 13.52 -1.50
C LEU A 24 1.00 13.00 -2.83
N LEU A 25 1.73 11.89 -2.79
CA LEU A 25 2.17 11.18 -3.98
C LEU A 25 1.36 9.89 -4.14
N HIS A 26 0.68 9.75 -5.27
CA HIS A 26 0.03 8.53 -5.70
C HIS A 26 0.76 7.91 -6.89
N VAL A 27 1.29 6.71 -6.72
CA VAL A 27 1.86 5.93 -7.83
C VAL A 27 0.71 5.12 -8.45
N ASP A 28 0.24 5.59 -9.61
CA ASP A 28 -0.89 4.98 -10.33
C ASP A 28 -0.40 3.89 -11.28
N THR A 29 -0.76 2.65 -10.98
CA THR A 29 -0.43 1.48 -11.81
C THR A 29 -1.33 1.33 -13.04
N GLY A 30 -2.44 2.05 -13.10
CA GLY A 30 -3.51 1.83 -14.07
C GLY A 30 -4.35 0.58 -13.77
N HIS A 31 -4.02 -0.19 -12.72
CA HIS A 31 -4.74 -1.37 -12.25
C HIS A 31 -5.41 -1.15 -10.88
N ASN A 32 -5.52 0.08 -10.44
CA ASN A 32 -6.17 0.42 -9.18
C ASN A 32 -7.69 0.17 -9.25
N PHE A 33 -8.28 -0.20 -8.12
CA PHE A 33 -9.73 -0.27 -8.01
C PHE A 33 -10.37 1.10 -8.24
N PRO A 34 -11.42 1.22 -9.08
CA PRO A 34 -12.12 2.49 -9.31
C PRO A 34 -12.62 3.14 -8.01
N GLU A 35 -13.09 2.33 -7.06
CA GLU A 35 -13.55 2.80 -5.76
C GLU A 35 -12.43 3.47 -4.94
N THR A 36 -11.19 3.00 -5.10
CA THR A 36 -10.02 3.60 -4.45
C THR A 36 -9.67 4.96 -5.06
N LEU A 37 -9.72 5.06 -6.39
CA LEU A 37 -9.45 6.31 -7.09
C LEU A 37 -10.51 7.37 -6.77
N ALA A 38 -11.79 7.00 -6.83
CA ALA A 38 -12.89 7.90 -6.47
C ALA A 38 -12.79 8.40 -5.02
N PHE A 39 -12.45 7.50 -4.08
CA PHE A 39 -12.25 7.87 -2.68
C PHE A 39 -11.05 8.82 -2.51
N ARG A 40 -9.92 8.53 -3.16
CA ARG A 40 -8.72 9.40 -3.15
C ARG A 40 -9.08 10.81 -3.60
N ASP A 41 -9.74 10.92 -4.74
CA ASP A 41 -10.08 12.23 -5.31
C ASP A 41 -11.07 13.00 -4.43
N GLY A 42 -12.05 12.31 -3.84
CA GLY A 42 -12.97 12.86 -2.87
C GLY A 42 -12.27 13.37 -1.60
N LEU A 43 -11.35 12.57 -1.03
CA LEU A 43 -10.58 12.94 0.15
C LEU A 43 -9.68 14.16 -0.10
N VAL A 44 -8.99 14.18 -1.25
CA VAL A 44 -8.13 15.30 -1.67
C VAL A 44 -8.95 16.58 -1.79
N ALA A 45 -10.10 16.51 -2.45
CA ALA A 45 -10.99 17.67 -2.61
C ALA A 45 -11.55 18.15 -1.25
N GLN A 46 -12.03 17.23 -0.41
CA GLN A 46 -12.62 17.54 0.89
C GLN A 46 -11.63 18.19 1.86
N LEU A 47 -10.39 17.74 1.85
CA LEU A 47 -9.35 18.24 2.75
C LEU A 47 -8.44 19.30 2.13
N HIS A 48 -8.73 19.73 0.90
CA HIS A 48 -7.96 20.73 0.13
C HIS A 48 -6.46 20.39 0.07
N LEU A 49 -6.14 19.12 -0.25
CA LEU A 49 -4.77 18.62 -0.29
C LEU A 49 -4.16 18.80 -1.69
N SER A 50 -2.85 18.95 -1.76
CA SER A 50 -2.10 18.81 -3.01
C SER A 50 -1.85 17.34 -3.31
N LEU A 51 -2.12 16.92 -4.56
CA LEU A 51 -1.92 15.54 -5.03
C LEU A 51 -1.08 15.53 -6.29
N ASN A 52 0.00 14.78 -6.24
CA ASN A 52 0.80 14.40 -7.40
C ASN A 52 0.50 12.95 -7.78
N VAL A 53 0.20 12.69 -9.03
CA VAL A 53 -0.09 11.35 -9.56
C VAL A 53 1.01 10.96 -10.55
N GLN A 54 1.81 9.98 -10.16
CA GLN A 54 2.85 9.41 -11.01
C GLN A 54 2.32 8.15 -11.71
N SER A 55 2.13 8.23 -13.02
CA SER A 55 1.65 7.12 -13.84
C SER A 55 2.78 6.10 -14.08
N VAL A 56 2.54 4.83 -13.70
CA VAL A 56 3.44 3.72 -14.05
C VAL A 56 3.45 3.49 -15.54
N VAL A 57 2.29 3.56 -16.20
CA VAL A 57 2.18 3.34 -17.66
C VAL A 57 3.03 4.33 -18.43
N ASP A 58 2.94 5.63 -18.11
CA ASP A 58 3.70 6.68 -18.77
C ASP A 58 5.21 6.55 -18.49
N THR A 59 5.56 6.20 -17.24
CA THR A 59 6.94 5.94 -16.85
C THR A 59 7.56 4.79 -17.64
N LEU A 60 6.81 3.67 -17.80
CA LEU A 60 7.29 2.54 -18.58
C LEU A 60 7.47 2.89 -20.06
N ALA A 61 6.51 3.59 -20.64
CA ALA A 61 6.58 4.04 -22.04
C ALA A 61 7.78 4.95 -22.28
N LYS A 62 8.00 5.95 -21.42
CA LYS A 62 9.12 6.89 -21.48
C LYS A 62 10.48 6.18 -21.40
N ASN A 63 10.61 5.23 -20.47
CA ASN A 63 11.86 4.52 -20.22
C ASN A 63 12.02 3.24 -21.08
N LYS A 64 11.07 2.95 -21.99
CA LYS A 64 11.06 1.75 -22.85
C LYS A 64 11.17 0.44 -22.06
N ILE A 65 10.51 0.40 -20.90
CA ILE A 65 10.47 -0.79 -20.04
C ILE A 65 9.24 -1.61 -20.45
N PRO A 66 9.38 -2.92 -20.67
CA PRO A 66 8.25 -3.78 -21.01
C PRO A 66 7.23 -3.84 -19.85
N ASP A 67 5.95 -3.85 -20.20
CA ASP A 67 4.86 -3.99 -19.24
C ASP A 67 4.76 -5.43 -18.72
N ALA A 68 4.05 -5.61 -17.62
CA ALA A 68 3.74 -6.92 -17.06
C ALA A 68 2.86 -7.73 -18.02
N THR A 69 3.14 -9.03 -18.11
CA THR A 69 2.42 -9.97 -18.98
C THR A 69 1.96 -11.19 -18.18
N GLY A 70 1.13 -12.05 -18.79
CA GLY A 70 0.64 -13.28 -18.18
C GLY A 70 -0.80 -13.20 -17.72
N LYS A 71 -1.26 -14.25 -17.02
CA LYS A 71 -2.66 -14.37 -16.56
C LYS A 71 -3.06 -13.26 -15.58
N PHE A 72 -2.14 -12.87 -14.71
CA PHE A 72 -2.29 -11.82 -13.71
C PHE A 72 -1.19 -10.78 -13.88
N PRO A 73 -1.31 -9.85 -14.84
CA PRO A 73 -0.24 -8.91 -15.18
C PRO A 73 -0.09 -7.83 -14.09
N SER A 74 0.61 -8.16 -13.01
CA SER A 74 0.82 -7.25 -11.88
C SER A 74 1.93 -6.24 -12.16
N ARG A 75 1.63 -4.95 -12.02
CA ARG A 75 2.59 -3.85 -12.10
C ARG A 75 3.25 -3.51 -10.77
N ASN A 76 3.05 -4.32 -9.74
CA ASN A 76 3.58 -4.06 -8.40
C ASN A 76 5.11 -3.85 -8.37
N ALA A 77 5.86 -4.70 -9.08
CA ALA A 77 7.31 -4.55 -9.16
C ALA A 77 7.74 -3.29 -9.94
N LEU A 78 6.89 -2.85 -10.88
CA LEU A 78 7.16 -1.70 -11.74
C LEU A 78 6.87 -0.36 -11.05
N GLN A 79 6.12 -0.36 -9.95
CA GLN A 79 5.88 0.84 -9.14
C GLN A 79 7.17 1.48 -8.62
N SER A 80 8.20 0.67 -8.36
CA SER A 80 9.50 1.17 -7.90
C SER A 80 10.12 2.17 -8.86
N VAL A 81 10.05 1.88 -10.17
CA VAL A 81 10.60 2.75 -11.21
C VAL A 81 9.88 4.09 -11.23
N ALA A 82 8.55 4.07 -11.20
CA ALA A 82 7.74 5.28 -11.19
C ALA A 82 7.95 6.11 -9.91
N LEU A 83 8.07 5.45 -8.75
CA LEU A 83 8.35 6.11 -7.48
C LEU A 83 9.71 6.81 -7.49
N LEU A 84 10.76 6.12 -7.95
CA LEU A 84 12.11 6.71 -8.04
C LEU A 84 12.16 7.88 -9.03
N GLU A 85 11.46 7.77 -10.17
CA GLU A 85 11.34 8.86 -11.12
C GLU A 85 10.62 10.08 -10.50
N ALA A 86 9.53 9.87 -9.76
CA ALA A 86 8.83 10.95 -9.06
C ALA A 86 9.75 11.65 -8.04
N ILE A 87 10.48 10.87 -7.23
CA ILE A 87 11.42 11.40 -6.24
C ILE A 87 12.49 12.27 -6.90
N ALA A 88 13.09 11.78 -7.98
CA ALA A 88 14.12 12.50 -8.70
C ALA A 88 13.57 13.77 -9.39
N THR A 89 12.38 13.70 -9.98
CA THR A 89 11.77 14.80 -10.73
C THR A 89 11.33 15.93 -9.79
N HIS A 90 10.76 15.59 -8.63
CA HIS A 90 10.24 16.58 -7.68
C HIS A 90 11.23 16.94 -6.57
N GLY A 91 12.37 16.25 -6.48
CA GLY A 91 13.39 16.51 -5.48
C GLY A 91 12.94 16.18 -4.06
N TYR A 92 12.19 15.08 -3.87
CA TYR A 92 11.73 14.70 -2.54
C TYR A 92 12.87 14.16 -1.69
N ASP A 93 13.19 14.85 -0.62
CA ASP A 93 14.15 14.40 0.39
C ASP A 93 13.61 13.27 1.26
N ALA A 94 12.31 13.28 1.50
CA ALA A 94 11.63 12.30 2.34
C ALA A 94 10.27 11.88 1.77
N CYS A 95 9.94 10.60 1.90
CA CYS A 95 8.62 10.07 1.56
C CYS A 95 8.02 9.36 2.78
N LEU A 96 6.85 9.83 3.23
CA LEU A 96 6.10 9.22 4.31
C LEU A 96 5.30 8.02 3.77
N GLY A 97 5.49 6.85 4.37
CA GLY A 97 4.81 5.61 3.98
C GLY A 97 4.02 4.97 5.11
N GLY A 98 2.89 4.33 4.79
CA GLY A 98 2.01 3.66 5.76
C GLY A 98 2.50 2.27 6.19
N GLY A 99 3.76 1.90 5.90
CA GLY A 99 4.29 0.59 6.22
C GLY A 99 4.37 0.33 7.74
N ARG A 100 3.97 -0.89 8.15
CA ARG A 100 3.98 -1.33 9.55
C ARG A 100 4.79 -2.62 9.69
N ARG A 101 5.48 -2.78 10.81
CA ARG A 101 6.26 -4.01 11.11
C ARG A 101 5.38 -5.24 11.24
N ASP A 102 4.14 -5.04 11.66
CA ASP A 102 3.12 -6.08 11.84
C ASP A 102 2.63 -6.71 10.52
N GLU A 103 2.74 -5.98 9.40
CA GLU A 103 2.20 -6.46 8.12
C GLU A 103 2.94 -7.70 7.60
N GLU A 104 4.29 -7.73 7.75
CA GLU A 104 5.12 -8.73 7.10
C GLU A 104 6.54 -8.77 7.69
N LYS A 105 7.19 -9.95 7.65
CA LYS A 105 8.53 -10.18 8.20
C LYS A 105 9.61 -9.24 7.64
N ALA A 106 9.58 -8.95 6.35
CA ALA A 106 10.56 -8.05 5.73
C ALA A 106 10.43 -6.61 6.24
N ARG A 107 9.21 -6.16 6.58
CA ARG A 107 8.97 -4.86 7.18
C ARG A 107 9.44 -4.77 8.63
N ALA A 108 9.47 -5.88 9.36
CA ALA A 108 9.98 -5.91 10.73
C ALA A 108 11.47 -5.55 10.83
N LYS A 109 12.24 -5.73 9.76
CA LYS A 109 13.67 -5.37 9.69
C LYS A 109 13.92 -3.88 9.44
N GLU A 110 12.92 -3.12 9.01
CA GLU A 110 13.07 -1.73 8.60
C GLU A 110 12.98 -0.78 9.80
N ARG A 111 13.75 0.30 9.77
CA ARG A 111 13.72 1.36 10.78
C ARG A 111 12.58 2.35 10.48
N LEU A 112 12.20 3.18 11.47
CA LEU A 112 11.27 4.29 11.24
C LEU A 112 11.79 5.23 10.17
N PHE A 113 13.09 5.58 10.24
CA PHE A 113 13.81 6.33 9.22
C PHE A 113 14.65 5.38 8.38
N SER A 114 14.14 5.00 7.23
CA SER A 114 14.78 4.04 6.33
C SER A 114 15.46 4.77 5.19
N PHE A 115 16.78 4.82 5.25
CA PHE A 115 17.62 5.55 4.30
C PHE A 115 17.72 4.79 2.98
N ARG A 116 17.76 5.57 1.89
CA ARG A 116 18.00 5.10 0.53
C ARG A 116 19.24 5.81 -0.01
N ASP A 117 20.10 5.05 -0.68
CA ASP A 117 21.27 5.59 -1.36
C ASP A 117 20.89 6.39 -2.63
N LEU A 118 21.92 6.89 -3.33
CA LEU A 118 21.76 7.63 -4.58
C LEU A 118 20.97 6.89 -5.67
N GLN A 119 20.94 5.57 -5.63
CA GLN A 119 20.22 4.70 -6.55
C GLN A 119 18.82 4.31 -6.02
N GLY A 120 18.47 4.77 -4.82
CA GLY A 120 17.24 4.44 -4.14
C GLY A 120 17.24 3.09 -3.41
N ASN A 121 18.40 2.41 -3.31
CA ASN A 121 18.50 1.10 -2.70
C ASN A 121 18.48 1.19 -1.17
N TRP A 122 17.93 0.15 -0.55
CA TRP A 122 17.95 -0.05 0.89
C TRP A 122 19.04 -1.04 1.31
N ASN A 123 19.83 -0.67 2.30
CA ASN A 123 20.82 -1.56 2.91
C ASN A 123 20.40 -1.94 4.33
N PRO A 124 19.90 -3.17 4.56
CA PRO A 124 19.46 -3.61 5.88
C PRO A 124 20.59 -3.67 6.92
N LEU A 125 21.83 -3.86 6.50
CA LEU A 125 23.00 -3.92 7.38
C LEU A 125 23.53 -2.54 7.75
N GLY A 126 23.32 -1.55 6.90
CA GLY A 126 23.78 -0.17 7.08
C GLY A 126 22.78 0.76 7.75
N GLN A 127 21.70 0.23 8.33
CA GLN A 127 20.68 1.07 8.96
C GLN A 127 21.22 1.81 10.20
N ARG A 128 20.84 3.09 10.32
CA ARG A 128 21.17 3.89 11.50
C ARG A 128 20.43 3.37 12.73
N PRO A 129 21.07 3.29 13.90
CA PRO A 129 20.40 2.93 15.14
C PRO A 129 19.42 4.04 15.58
N GLU A 130 18.31 3.65 16.19
CA GLU A 130 17.26 4.55 16.72
C GLU A 130 17.07 4.30 18.24
N PRO A 131 18.11 4.55 19.08
CA PRO A 131 18.03 4.30 20.51
C PRO A 131 17.05 5.29 21.16
N TRP A 132 16.23 4.79 22.10
CA TRP A 132 15.26 5.60 22.86
C TRP A 132 14.34 6.47 22.01
N ASN A 133 14.00 6.04 20.77
CA ASN A 133 13.23 6.81 19.78
C ASN A 133 13.89 8.14 19.37
N LEU A 134 15.20 8.26 19.50
CA LEU A 134 15.95 9.38 18.93
C LEU A 134 16.15 9.13 17.44
N LEU A 135 15.51 9.97 16.62
CA LEU A 135 15.52 9.84 15.18
C LEU A 135 16.51 10.82 14.56
N ASN A 136 17.34 10.31 13.66
CA ASN A 136 18.29 11.14 12.90
C ASN A 136 17.85 11.23 11.45
N GLY A 137 17.30 12.38 11.06
CA GLY A 137 16.82 12.66 9.69
C GLY A 137 17.89 13.24 8.75
N HIS A 138 19.16 13.33 9.16
CA HIS A 138 20.20 13.88 8.30
C HIS A 138 20.41 13.03 7.05
N ILE A 139 20.35 13.64 5.87
CA ILE A 139 20.64 13.01 4.59
C ILE A 139 21.86 13.68 3.93
N PHE A 140 22.60 12.91 3.15
CA PHE A 140 23.65 13.42 2.27
C PHE A 140 23.05 13.75 0.90
N SER A 141 23.80 14.54 0.11
CA SER A 141 23.36 14.90 -1.24
C SER A 141 23.04 13.66 -2.09
N GLY A 142 21.83 13.59 -2.61
CA GLY A 142 21.32 12.49 -3.43
C GLY A 142 20.73 11.31 -2.66
N GLU A 143 20.88 11.24 -1.34
CA GLU A 143 20.12 10.30 -0.50
C GLU A 143 18.68 10.78 -0.32
N ASN A 144 17.78 9.86 0.02
CA ASN A 144 16.43 10.16 0.49
C ASN A 144 16.03 9.21 1.62
N ILE A 145 14.95 9.57 2.33
CA ILE A 145 14.46 8.78 3.47
C ILE A 145 13.04 8.29 3.19
N ARG A 146 12.77 7.02 3.50
CA ARG A 146 11.41 6.54 3.71
C ARG A 146 11.11 6.61 5.20
N ILE A 147 10.03 7.30 5.56
CA ILE A 147 9.62 7.49 6.95
C ILE A 147 8.33 6.71 7.18
N PHE A 148 8.30 5.89 8.23
CA PHE A 148 7.17 5.03 8.55
C PHE A 148 6.55 5.39 9.91
N PRO A 149 5.71 6.42 9.99
CA PRO A 149 5.13 6.88 11.26
C PRO A 149 4.30 5.82 11.97
N LEU A 150 3.69 4.90 11.21
CA LEU A 150 2.86 3.81 11.74
C LEU A 150 3.65 2.53 12.02
N SER A 151 4.98 2.55 11.92
CA SER A 151 5.83 1.34 11.96
C SER A 151 5.53 0.40 13.14
N ASN A 152 5.22 0.93 14.30
CA ASN A 152 4.95 0.17 15.52
C ASN A 152 3.47 -0.15 15.76
N TRP A 153 2.57 0.29 14.86
CA TRP A 153 1.15 0.01 14.97
C TRP A 153 0.83 -1.38 14.43
N THR A 154 -0.05 -2.07 15.12
CA THR A 154 -0.69 -3.29 14.61
C THR A 154 -1.82 -2.94 13.65
N GLU A 155 -2.32 -3.94 12.91
CA GLU A 155 -3.53 -3.73 12.10
C GLU A 155 -4.72 -3.31 12.97
N LEU A 156 -4.82 -3.89 14.16
CA LEU A 156 -5.88 -3.54 15.12
C LEU A 156 -5.76 -2.08 15.57
N ASP A 157 -4.56 -1.57 15.85
CA ASP A 157 -4.35 -0.17 16.23
C ASP A 157 -4.82 0.79 15.12
N VAL A 158 -4.58 0.45 13.85
CA VAL A 158 -5.07 1.23 12.71
C VAL A 158 -6.59 1.29 12.70
N TRP A 159 -7.27 0.15 12.87
CA TRP A 159 -8.72 0.09 12.88
C TRP A 159 -9.34 0.79 14.11
N GLU A 160 -8.72 0.67 15.29
CA GLU A 160 -9.13 1.39 16.49
C GLU A 160 -8.97 2.90 16.33
N TYR A 161 -7.90 3.35 15.66
CA TYR A 161 -7.72 4.76 15.32
C TYR A 161 -8.79 5.25 14.34
N ILE A 162 -9.09 4.49 13.29
CA ILE A 162 -10.16 4.78 12.33
C ILE A 162 -11.51 4.92 13.04
N ARG A 163 -11.82 4.00 13.95
CA ARG A 163 -13.05 4.04 14.77
C ARG A 163 -13.11 5.29 15.64
N ARG A 164 -12.04 5.55 16.39
CA ARG A 164 -11.97 6.68 17.34
C ARG A 164 -12.09 8.04 16.66
N GLU A 165 -11.46 8.20 15.51
CA GLU A 165 -11.43 9.46 14.77
C GLU A 165 -12.59 9.55 13.74
N ASN A 166 -13.43 8.52 13.65
CA ASN A 166 -14.52 8.42 12.68
C ASN A 166 -14.05 8.67 11.23
N ILE A 167 -12.95 8.01 10.84
CA ILE A 167 -12.34 8.18 9.53
C ILE A 167 -13.12 7.38 8.48
N GLU A 168 -13.52 8.05 7.41
CA GLU A 168 -14.13 7.40 6.26
C GLU A 168 -13.11 6.55 5.49
N LEU A 169 -13.58 5.43 4.95
CA LEU A 169 -12.78 4.50 4.16
C LEU A 169 -13.49 4.14 2.84
N PRO A 170 -12.74 3.71 1.82
CA PRO A 170 -13.34 3.10 0.63
C PRO A 170 -14.25 1.93 0.98
N SER A 171 -15.37 1.80 0.27
CA SER A 171 -16.35 0.72 0.46
C SER A 171 -15.76 -0.69 0.38
N LEU A 172 -14.64 -0.85 -0.29
CA LEU A 172 -13.90 -2.10 -0.44
C LEU A 172 -13.48 -2.75 0.90
N TYR A 173 -13.35 -1.96 1.96
CA TYR A 173 -13.00 -2.47 3.29
C TYR A 173 -14.17 -3.14 4.01
N PHE A 174 -15.38 -2.98 3.50
CA PHE A 174 -16.61 -3.53 4.06
C PHE A 174 -17.23 -4.56 3.13
N SER A 175 -18.05 -5.46 3.70
CA SER A 175 -18.68 -6.56 2.98
C SER A 175 -19.58 -6.06 1.84
N HIS A 176 -19.34 -6.55 0.64
CA HIS A 176 -20.15 -6.32 -0.55
C HIS A 176 -20.17 -7.55 -1.44
N SER A 177 -21.20 -7.70 -2.28
CA SER A 177 -21.21 -8.74 -3.31
C SER A 177 -20.23 -8.40 -4.42
N ARG A 178 -19.39 -9.37 -4.80
CA ARG A 178 -18.42 -9.21 -5.89
C ARG A 178 -18.21 -10.51 -6.65
N LEU A 179 -18.16 -10.41 -7.97
CA LEU A 179 -17.73 -11.51 -8.82
C LEU A 179 -16.23 -11.74 -8.62
N CYS A 180 -15.84 -12.95 -8.24
CA CYS A 180 -14.47 -13.30 -7.95
C CYS A 180 -14.04 -14.51 -8.78
N LEU A 181 -12.79 -14.54 -9.20
CA LEU A 181 -12.09 -15.73 -9.64
C LEU A 181 -11.63 -16.49 -8.41
N GLN A 182 -12.08 -17.76 -8.30
CA GLN A 182 -11.59 -18.66 -7.26
C GLN A 182 -10.31 -19.33 -7.73
N LEU A 183 -9.22 -19.11 -7.00
CA LEU A 183 -7.93 -19.73 -7.28
C LEU A 183 -7.85 -21.16 -6.74
N PRO A 184 -6.93 -22.01 -7.24
CA PRO A 184 -6.79 -23.40 -6.79
C PRO A 184 -6.51 -23.57 -5.29
N ASP A 185 -5.89 -22.58 -4.66
CA ASP A 185 -5.62 -22.54 -3.22
C ASP A 185 -6.80 -22.01 -2.38
N GLY A 186 -7.93 -21.74 -3.03
CA GLY A 186 -9.13 -21.18 -2.41
C GLY A 186 -9.15 -19.66 -2.27
N ALA A 187 -8.08 -18.94 -2.64
CA ALA A 187 -8.08 -17.49 -2.60
C ALA A 187 -9.07 -16.89 -3.61
N LEU A 188 -9.64 -15.76 -3.26
CA LEU A 188 -10.62 -15.04 -4.09
C LEU A 188 -9.98 -13.78 -4.66
N MET A 189 -9.90 -13.68 -5.97
CA MET A 189 -9.47 -12.47 -6.66
C MET A 189 -10.68 -11.79 -7.29
N ALA A 190 -10.89 -10.50 -7.05
CA ALA A 190 -11.95 -9.76 -7.72
C ALA A 190 -11.76 -9.84 -9.23
N PHE A 191 -12.80 -10.32 -9.95
CA PHE A 191 -12.75 -10.34 -11.41
C PHE A 191 -12.63 -8.92 -11.96
N ASN A 192 -11.73 -8.76 -12.92
CA ASN A 192 -11.40 -7.47 -13.51
C ASN A 192 -10.93 -7.64 -14.96
N PRO A 193 -10.90 -6.56 -15.78
CA PRO A 193 -10.59 -6.65 -17.21
C PRO A 193 -9.17 -7.11 -17.55
N TYR A 194 -8.26 -7.10 -16.58
CA TYR A 194 -6.85 -7.45 -16.81
C TYR A 194 -6.57 -8.94 -16.62
N ILE A 195 -7.49 -9.68 -16.02
CA ILE A 195 -7.35 -11.14 -15.83
C ILE A 195 -7.67 -11.85 -17.15
N GLN A 196 -6.74 -12.69 -17.60
CA GLN A 196 -6.95 -13.57 -18.74
C GLN A 196 -7.53 -14.91 -18.26
N LEU A 197 -8.85 -15.09 -18.45
CA LEU A 197 -9.52 -16.34 -18.08
C LEU A 197 -9.17 -17.47 -19.04
N ASP A 198 -9.04 -18.66 -18.49
CA ASP A 198 -8.98 -19.92 -19.25
C ASP A 198 -10.18 -20.83 -18.92
N SER A 199 -10.29 -21.95 -19.64
CA SER A 199 -11.44 -22.85 -19.53
C SER A 199 -11.57 -23.57 -18.19
N SER A 200 -10.53 -23.56 -17.38
CA SER A 200 -10.50 -24.18 -16.04
C SER A 200 -10.90 -23.21 -14.92
N ASP A 201 -11.01 -21.92 -15.25
CA ASP A 201 -11.30 -20.90 -14.26
C ASP A 201 -12.75 -20.91 -13.80
N THR A 202 -12.94 -20.76 -12.50
CA THR A 202 -14.26 -20.69 -11.88
C THR A 202 -14.55 -19.30 -11.35
N LEU A 203 -15.57 -18.67 -11.89
CA LEU A 203 -16.08 -17.41 -11.37
C LEU A 203 -17.22 -17.66 -10.40
N VAL A 204 -17.15 -17.04 -9.24
CA VAL A 204 -18.14 -17.15 -8.15
C VAL A 204 -18.54 -15.78 -7.65
N GLU A 205 -19.83 -15.58 -7.39
CA GLU A 205 -20.28 -14.38 -6.70
C GLU A 205 -20.26 -14.62 -5.20
N LYS A 206 -19.55 -13.79 -4.45
CA LYS A 206 -19.36 -13.93 -3.01
C LYS A 206 -19.54 -12.60 -2.29
N LYS A 207 -19.92 -12.66 -1.01
CA LYS A 207 -19.82 -11.54 -0.09
C LYS A 207 -18.40 -11.47 0.43
N VAL A 208 -17.69 -10.42 0.02
CA VAL A 208 -16.27 -10.25 0.31
C VAL A 208 -15.97 -8.84 0.78
N ARG A 209 -14.83 -8.68 1.44
CA ARG A 209 -14.16 -7.40 1.67
C ARG A 209 -12.66 -7.54 1.38
N PHE A 210 -11.98 -6.41 1.28
CA PHE A 210 -10.54 -6.39 1.15
C PHE A 210 -9.92 -5.97 2.48
N ARG A 211 -8.95 -6.73 2.96
CA ARG A 211 -8.19 -6.44 4.18
C ARG A 211 -7.04 -5.48 3.89
N THR A 212 -6.38 -5.66 2.73
CA THR A 212 -5.46 -4.71 2.11
C THR A 212 -5.97 -4.33 0.73
N ILE A 213 -5.68 -3.13 0.26
CA ILE A 213 -6.02 -2.68 -1.08
C ILE A 213 -4.71 -2.33 -1.81
N GLY A 214 -4.45 -3.03 -2.88
CA GLY A 214 -3.39 -2.79 -3.85
C GLY A 214 -3.97 -2.80 -5.26
N ASP A 215 -3.23 -3.32 -6.24
CA ASP A 215 -3.74 -3.52 -7.60
C ASP A 215 -4.79 -4.63 -7.68
N MET A 216 -5.75 -4.49 -8.59
CA MET A 216 -6.77 -5.50 -8.86
C MET A 216 -6.17 -6.86 -9.26
N THR A 217 -4.99 -6.87 -9.86
CA THR A 217 -4.31 -8.08 -10.37
C THR A 217 -3.50 -8.84 -9.33
N CYS A 218 -3.35 -8.31 -8.12
CA CYS A 218 -2.54 -8.97 -7.07
C CYS A 218 -3.20 -8.98 -5.68
N THR A 219 -4.40 -8.41 -5.56
CA THR A 219 -5.10 -8.29 -4.28
C THR A 219 -6.17 -9.35 -4.16
N ALA A 220 -6.07 -10.23 -3.15
CA ALA A 220 -7.13 -11.17 -2.82
C ALA A 220 -8.15 -10.54 -1.87
N ALA A 221 -9.40 -10.92 -2.06
CA ALA A 221 -10.49 -10.64 -1.16
C ALA A 221 -10.62 -11.76 -0.11
N ILE A 222 -11.25 -11.45 1.00
CA ILE A 222 -11.66 -12.43 2.01
C ILE A 222 -13.19 -12.48 2.12
N GLU A 223 -13.75 -13.65 2.33
CA GLU A 223 -15.18 -13.76 2.65
C GLU A 223 -15.46 -13.08 3.99
N SER A 224 -16.47 -12.22 4.02
CA SER A 224 -16.81 -11.44 5.21
C SER A 224 -18.25 -10.95 5.14
N THR A 225 -18.84 -10.79 6.32
CA THR A 225 -20.14 -10.15 6.51
C THR A 225 -20.05 -8.79 7.20
N ALA A 226 -18.84 -8.33 7.55
CA ALA A 226 -18.61 -7.09 8.26
C ALA A 226 -18.93 -5.87 7.37
N THR A 227 -19.92 -5.09 7.74
CA THR A 227 -20.42 -3.92 7.00
C THR A 227 -20.01 -2.58 7.61
N ASN A 228 -19.34 -2.60 8.76
CA ASN A 228 -18.88 -1.41 9.47
C ASN A 228 -17.57 -1.68 10.23
N VAL A 229 -16.96 -0.62 10.75
CA VAL A 229 -15.66 -0.66 11.44
C VAL A 229 -15.68 -1.58 12.66
N ASP A 230 -16.74 -1.54 13.47
CA ASP A 230 -16.81 -2.37 14.68
C ASP A 230 -16.82 -3.86 14.36
N GLN A 231 -17.57 -4.26 13.33
CA GLN A 231 -17.63 -5.65 12.88
C GLN A 231 -16.28 -6.11 12.30
N VAL A 232 -15.56 -5.25 11.58
CA VAL A 232 -14.21 -5.55 11.11
C VAL A 232 -13.24 -5.74 12.28
N ILE A 233 -13.32 -4.91 13.32
CA ILE A 233 -12.50 -5.05 14.53
C ILE A 233 -12.78 -6.40 15.22
N GLU A 234 -14.04 -6.81 15.34
CA GLU A 234 -14.38 -8.11 15.94
C GLU A 234 -13.84 -9.30 15.09
N GLU A 235 -13.93 -9.23 13.77
CA GLU A 235 -13.30 -10.24 12.89
C GLU A 235 -11.78 -10.32 13.12
N LEU A 236 -11.11 -9.18 13.25
CA LEU A 236 -9.66 -9.14 13.42
C LEU A 236 -9.18 -9.72 14.74
N LYS A 237 -9.94 -9.56 15.83
CA LYS A 237 -9.61 -10.14 17.15
C LYS A 237 -9.51 -11.67 17.12
N THR A 238 -10.20 -12.32 16.19
CA THR A 238 -10.21 -13.77 16.04
C THR A 238 -9.28 -14.26 14.92
N CYS A 239 -8.70 -13.35 14.14
CA CYS A 239 -7.89 -13.70 12.98
C CYS A 239 -6.44 -14.03 13.39
N MET A 240 -5.99 -15.26 13.06
CA MET A 240 -4.64 -15.76 13.35
C MET A 240 -3.62 -15.52 12.22
N VAL A 241 -4.07 -15.03 11.06
CA VAL A 241 -3.23 -14.85 9.87
C VAL A 241 -2.84 -13.39 9.72
N SER A 242 -1.56 -13.12 9.39
CA SER A 242 -1.08 -11.78 9.12
C SER A 242 -1.83 -11.13 7.95
N GLU A 243 -1.89 -9.81 7.93
CA GLU A 243 -2.63 -9.05 6.93
C GLU A 243 -2.21 -9.39 5.51
N ARG A 244 -0.92 -9.31 5.19
CA ARG A 244 -0.40 -9.59 3.84
C ARG A 244 -0.41 -11.07 3.50
N GLY A 245 -0.13 -11.95 4.44
CA GLY A 245 -0.15 -13.39 4.22
C GLY A 245 -1.51 -13.91 3.77
N ALA A 246 -2.60 -13.24 4.16
CA ALA A 246 -3.95 -13.59 3.73
C ALA A 246 -4.34 -13.00 2.36
N THR A 247 -3.77 -11.87 1.94
CA THR A 247 -4.38 -11.02 0.92
C THR A 247 -3.49 -10.62 -0.25
N ARG A 248 -2.18 -10.86 -0.15
CA ARG A 248 -1.23 -10.55 -1.24
C ARG A 248 -0.80 -11.80 -1.97
N LEU A 249 -1.28 -11.94 -3.20
CA LEU A 249 -1.00 -13.11 -4.04
C LEU A 249 0.44 -13.12 -4.55
N ASP A 250 1.02 -11.95 -4.79
CA ASP A 250 2.41 -11.78 -5.21
C ASP A 250 3.42 -12.20 -4.13
N ASP A 251 3.10 -11.98 -2.86
CA ASP A 251 3.97 -12.40 -1.74
C ASP A 251 3.95 -13.93 -1.52
N ARG A 252 2.94 -14.64 -2.02
CA ARG A 252 2.84 -16.11 -1.94
C ARG A 252 3.75 -16.83 -2.93
N ILE A 253 4.17 -16.15 -3.99
CA ILE A 253 5.00 -16.73 -5.06
C ILE A 253 6.49 -16.65 -4.71
N SER A 254 6.90 -15.72 -3.84
CA SER A 254 8.29 -15.53 -3.43
C SER A 254 8.38 -15.06 -1.97
N ASP A 255 9.03 -15.86 -1.12
CA ASP A 255 9.33 -15.49 0.28
C ASP A 255 10.21 -14.24 0.41
N ALA A 256 10.93 -13.88 -0.65
CA ALA A 256 11.80 -12.69 -0.74
C ALA A 256 11.16 -11.50 -1.47
N GLY A 257 9.95 -11.64 -1.98
CA GLY A 257 9.35 -10.67 -2.90
C GLY A 257 9.33 -9.23 -2.40
N MET A 258 9.01 -9.00 -1.13
CA MET A 258 9.02 -7.65 -0.55
C MET A 258 10.44 -7.14 -0.26
N GLU A 259 11.35 -8.02 0.20
CA GLU A 259 12.74 -7.64 0.48
C GLU A 259 13.47 -7.26 -0.80
N ASP A 260 13.27 -8.03 -1.87
CA ASP A 260 13.80 -7.73 -3.20
C ASP A 260 13.27 -6.40 -3.75
N ARG A 261 11.98 -6.11 -3.55
CA ARG A 261 11.38 -4.84 -3.98
C ARG A 261 11.94 -3.65 -3.22
N LYS A 262 12.21 -3.79 -1.92
CA LYS A 262 12.83 -2.74 -1.10
C LYS A 262 14.27 -2.48 -1.53
N ILE A 263 15.04 -3.53 -1.81
CA ILE A 263 16.42 -3.41 -2.35
C ILE A 263 16.39 -2.61 -3.66
N LYS A 264 15.35 -2.78 -4.47
CA LYS A 264 15.13 -2.06 -5.74
C LYS A 264 14.46 -0.69 -5.58
N GLY A 265 14.39 -0.15 -4.37
CA GLY A 265 13.91 1.21 -4.12
C GLY A 265 12.43 1.38 -3.83
N TYR A 266 11.66 0.29 -3.64
CA TYR A 266 10.26 0.39 -3.21
C TYR A 266 10.14 0.65 -1.70
N PHE A 267 8.91 1.00 -1.25
CA PHE A 267 8.58 1.13 0.18
C PHE A 267 8.69 -0.18 0.92
#